data_c5cfa7e325acb55b5494f47e9971c8ff
#
_entry.id   c5cfa7e325acb55b5494f47e9971c8ff
#
_cell.length_a   1.000
_cell.length_b   1.000
_cell.length_c   1.000
_cell.angle_alpha   90.00
_cell.angle_beta   90.00
_cell.angle_gamma   90.00
#
_symmetry.space_group_name_H-M   'P 1'
#
loop_
_entity.id
_entity.type
_entity.pdbx_description
1 polymer ?
#
loop_
_entity_poly.entity_id
_entity_poly.type
_entity_poly.pdbx_seq_one_letter_code
_entity_poly.pdbx_strand_id
1 'polypeptide(L)'
;MRAARGCWNLPRLLWYQPRGQLHSPCPRVGGTVGYFLGKLLALLYALDLCNDVYAWPLLAYMSTCCIYPFMSSCAHTFSTMSTQARHICYFFDYGSLSIYSLGSAVAYSAYVFPEEWVDGTFHRCYVPTAVFNAVLSTGLSCYSRLGAPYHHYNSDILERFPELEQPRFSKVLRTLAFVYPYLFDSIPLFYRLYLCAEDSCAEGVIPIHIQHVVFAFLTCFIFTTHLPERLAPGHFDYIGHSHQVFHVCGIAGTYFQMEAIMMDMASRHERLRASFPLPTLSQTVGLIGVCLVINLIIIGAFSKALYSTPESSKREKTT
;
A
#
# COMPACT_ATOMS: atom_id res chain seq x y z
N MET A 1 24.93 -31.02 -12.79
CA MET A 1 24.51 -30.46 -11.50
C MET A 1 24.85 -28.96 -11.34
N ARG A 2 24.69 -28.11 -12.36
CA ARG A 2 24.95 -26.64 -12.29
C ARG A 2 23.73 -25.75 -12.63
N ALA A 3 22.59 -26.33 -12.99
CA ALA A 3 21.42 -25.58 -13.44
C ALA A 3 20.41 -25.23 -12.31
N ALA A 4 20.55 -25.78 -11.12
CA ALA A 4 19.58 -25.58 -10.04
C ALA A 4 19.88 -24.39 -9.10
N ARG A 5 21.03 -23.71 -9.23
CA ARG A 5 21.43 -22.61 -8.35
C ARG A 5 20.86 -21.23 -8.72
N GLY A 6 20.25 -21.11 -9.88
CA GLY A 6 19.72 -19.80 -10.36
C GLY A 6 18.39 -19.38 -9.74
N CYS A 7 17.58 -20.31 -9.25
CA CYS A 7 16.21 -20.02 -8.76
C CYS A 7 16.14 -19.51 -7.31
N TRP A 8 17.17 -19.70 -6.50
CA TRP A 8 17.18 -19.35 -5.09
C TRP A 8 17.66 -17.92 -4.80
N ASN A 9 18.11 -17.17 -5.81
CA ASN A 9 18.57 -15.79 -5.67
C ASN A 9 17.44 -14.73 -5.72
N LEU A 10 16.21 -15.17 -5.83
CA LEU A 10 15.05 -14.30 -5.98
C LEU A 10 14.85 -13.31 -4.82
N PRO A 11 14.93 -13.75 -3.55
CA PRO A 11 14.85 -12.84 -2.42
C PRO A 11 15.99 -11.81 -2.43
N ARG A 12 17.21 -12.19 -2.84
CA ARG A 12 18.35 -11.27 -2.91
C ARG A 12 18.15 -10.15 -3.92
N LEU A 13 17.58 -10.45 -5.08
CA LEU A 13 17.40 -9.47 -6.16
C LEU A 13 16.30 -8.45 -5.82
N LEU A 14 15.30 -8.84 -5.02
CA LEU A 14 14.19 -7.98 -4.66
C LEU A 14 14.48 -7.08 -3.45
N TRP A 15 15.34 -7.55 -2.51
CA TRP A 15 15.37 -6.97 -1.18
C TRP A 15 16.77 -6.66 -0.66
N TYR A 16 17.82 -7.25 -1.28
CA TYR A 16 19.19 -7.01 -0.90
C TYR A 16 19.79 -5.87 -1.72
N GLN A 17 20.32 -4.88 -1.05
CA GLN A 17 21.13 -3.81 -1.62
C GLN A 17 22.60 -4.00 -1.27
N PRO A 18 23.42 -4.69 -2.09
CA PRO A 18 24.86 -4.54 -1.98
C PRO A 18 25.23 -3.12 -2.40
N ARG A 19 26.03 -2.47 -1.60
CA ARG A 19 26.54 -1.13 -1.90
C ARG A 19 27.18 -1.15 -3.31
N GLY A 20 26.56 -0.47 -4.27
CA GLY A 20 27.16 -0.16 -5.57
C GLY A 20 26.73 -0.97 -6.80
N GLN A 21 25.70 -1.84 -6.76
CA GLN A 21 25.22 -2.53 -7.95
C GLN A 21 23.75 -2.25 -8.27
N LEU A 22 23.49 -1.81 -9.50
CA LEU A 22 22.17 -1.72 -10.09
C LEU A 22 21.70 -3.15 -10.42
N HIS A 23 20.67 -3.66 -9.78
CA HIS A 23 20.07 -4.93 -10.14
C HIS A 23 18.81 -4.72 -10.97
N SER A 24 18.75 -5.40 -12.12
CA SER A 24 17.55 -5.49 -12.94
C SER A 24 16.39 -6.10 -12.13
N PRO A 25 15.14 -5.63 -12.31
CA PRO A 25 13.99 -6.17 -11.61
C PRO A 25 13.85 -7.67 -11.89
N CYS A 26 13.65 -8.43 -10.82
CA CYS A 26 13.55 -9.88 -10.92
C CYS A 26 12.30 -10.31 -11.71
N PRO A 27 12.39 -11.31 -12.59
CA PRO A 27 11.28 -11.81 -13.42
C PRO A 27 10.00 -12.20 -12.64
N ARG A 28 10.09 -12.46 -11.34
CA ARG A 28 8.92 -12.83 -10.51
C ARG A 28 8.19 -11.65 -9.84
N VAL A 29 8.81 -10.49 -9.69
CA VAL A 29 8.07 -9.24 -9.36
C VAL A 29 7.28 -8.81 -10.58
N GLY A 30 7.87 -8.95 -11.77
CA GLY A 30 7.13 -8.90 -13.02
C GLY A 30 5.97 -9.89 -13.05
N GLY A 31 6.10 -11.07 -12.42
CA GLY A 31 5.03 -12.05 -12.25
C GLY A 31 3.85 -11.58 -11.39
N THR A 32 4.10 -10.89 -10.27
CA THR A 32 3.03 -10.37 -9.39
C THR A 32 2.29 -9.19 -10.02
N VAL A 33 3.06 -8.19 -10.52
CA VAL A 33 2.47 -7.07 -11.26
C VAL A 33 1.75 -7.59 -12.51
N GLY A 34 2.35 -8.56 -13.23
CA GLY A 34 1.75 -9.21 -14.39
C GLY A 34 0.46 -9.96 -14.07
N TYR A 35 0.35 -10.58 -12.89
CA TYR A 35 -0.88 -11.23 -12.45
C TYR A 35 -2.02 -10.21 -12.23
N PHE A 36 -1.79 -9.16 -11.45
CA PHE A 36 -2.80 -8.12 -11.22
C PHE A 36 -3.16 -7.38 -12.51
N LEU A 37 -2.17 -7.07 -13.34
CA LEU A 37 -2.38 -6.46 -14.64
C LEU A 37 -3.17 -7.39 -15.58
N GLY A 38 -2.85 -8.68 -15.61
CA GLY A 38 -3.58 -9.67 -16.38
C GLY A 38 -5.05 -9.79 -15.97
N LYS A 39 -5.33 -9.78 -14.65
CA LYS A 39 -6.71 -9.73 -14.12
C LYS A 39 -7.42 -8.43 -14.51
N LEU A 40 -6.74 -7.28 -14.40
CA LEU A 40 -7.28 -5.99 -14.82
C LEU A 40 -7.59 -5.97 -16.31
N LEU A 41 -6.69 -6.43 -17.17
CA LEU A 41 -6.90 -6.50 -18.62
C LEU A 41 -8.02 -7.48 -19.00
N ALA A 42 -8.11 -8.63 -18.33
CA ALA A 42 -9.20 -9.57 -18.52
C ALA A 42 -10.55 -8.95 -18.14
N LEU A 43 -10.60 -8.19 -17.04
CA LEU A 43 -11.80 -7.47 -16.62
C LEU A 43 -12.17 -6.38 -17.63
N LEU A 44 -11.21 -5.58 -18.09
CA LEU A 44 -11.41 -4.56 -19.12
C LEU A 44 -11.92 -5.13 -20.44
N TYR A 45 -11.48 -6.33 -20.81
CA TYR A 45 -11.94 -7.02 -22.02
C TYR A 45 -13.36 -7.61 -21.85
N ALA A 46 -13.68 -8.10 -20.64
CA ALA A 46 -14.96 -8.74 -20.36
C ALA A 46 -16.11 -7.74 -20.13
N LEU A 47 -15.81 -6.51 -19.73
CA LEU A 47 -16.80 -5.49 -19.37
C LEU A 47 -17.04 -4.50 -20.51
N ASP A 48 -18.31 -4.19 -20.75
CA ASP A 48 -18.69 -3.01 -21.50
C ASP A 48 -18.58 -1.76 -20.62
N LEU A 49 -17.40 -1.17 -20.60
CA LEU A 49 -17.04 -0.03 -19.73
C LEU A 49 -17.95 1.18 -19.88
N CYS A 50 -18.58 1.34 -21.05
CA CYS A 50 -19.47 2.46 -21.30
C CYS A 50 -20.83 2.30 -20.63
N ASN A 51 -21.28 1.04 -20.46
CA ASN A 51 -22.62 0.73 -20.01
C ASN A 51 -22.66 0.09 -18.62
N ASP A 52 -21.55 -0.50 -18.12
CA ASP A 52 -21.54 -1.17 -16.83
C ASP A 52 -20.92 -0.29 -15.72
N VAL A 53 -21.74 0.65 -15.26
CA VAL A 53 -21.37 1.58 -14.17
C VAL A 53 -21.04 0.82 -12.88
N TYR A 54 -21.62 -0.36 -12.66
CA TYR A 54 -21.40 -1.18 -11.48
C TYR A 54 -19.95 -1.68 -11.34
N ALA A 55 -19.21 -1.77 -12.44
CA ALA A 55 -17.82 -2.23 -12.45
C ALA A 55 -16.77 -1.15 -12.11
N TRP A 56 -17.13 0.14 -12.14
CA TRP A 56 -16.18 1.23 -11.94
C TRP A 56 -15.39 1.17 -10.61
N PRO A 57 -16.02 0.88 -9.45
CA PRO A 57 -15.30 0.74 -8.19
C PRO A 57 -14.27 -0.38 -8.21
N LEU A 58 -14.59 -1.52 -8.84
CA LEU A 58 -13.66 -2.63 -8.98
C LEU A 58 -12.49 -2.28 -9.88
N LEU A 59 -12.73 -1.63 -11.01
CA LEU A 59 -11.67 -1.15 -11.92
C LEU A 59 -10.74 -0.16 -11.24
N ALA A 60 -11.29 0.78 -10.49
CA ALA A 60 -10.55 1.74 -9.71
C ALA A 60 -9.63 1.03 -8.70
N TYR A 61 -10.15 0.09 -7.92
CA TYR A 61 -9.40 -0.72 -6.97
C TYR A 61 -8.31 -1.56 -7.65
N MET A 62 -8.63 -2.31 -8.70
CA MET A 62 -7.66 -3.17 -9.40
C MET A 62 -6.53 -2.36 -10.03
N SER A 63 -6.81 -1.15 -10.51
CA SER A 63 -5.76 -0.24 -10.98
C SER A 63 -4.76 0.08 -9.87
N THR A 64 -5.25 0.35 -8.65
CA THR A 64 -4.38 0.61 -7.49
C THR A 64 -3.58 -0.63 -7.06
N CYS A 65 -4.16 -1.84 -7.21
CA CYS A 65 -3.45 -3.11 -6.97
C CYS A 65 -2.27 -3.33 -7.93
N CYS A 66 -2.30 -2.75 -9.13
CA CYS A 66 -1.17 -2.78 -10.06
C CYS A 66 -0.10 -1.74 -9.69
N ILE A 67 -0.52 -0.55 -9.25
CA ILE A 67 0.36 0.60 -9.03
C ILE A 67 1.28 0.37 -7.83
N TYR A 68 0.77 -0.07 -6.66
CA TYR A 68 1.58 -0.12 -5.45
C TYR A 68 2.73 -1.14 -5.51
N PRO A 69 2.59 -2.37 -6.06
CA PRO A 69 3.73 -3.28 -6.14
C PRO A 69 4.76 -2.82 -7.18
N PHE A 70 4.29 -2.14 -8.24
CA PHE A 70 5.16 -1.55 -9.24
C PHE A 70 6.02 -0.42 -8.62
N MET A 71 5.40 0.51 -7.88
CA MET A 71 6.11 1.61 -7.22
C MET A 71 7.07 1.11 -6.15
N SER A 72 6.67 0.10 -5.36
CA SER A 72 7.54 -0.55 -4.39
C SER A 72 8.76 -1.20 -5.07
N SER A 73 8.55 -1.87 -6.19
CA SER A 73 9.65 -2.45 -6.98
C SER A 73 10.62 -1.39 -7.51
N CYS A 74 10.09 -0.28 -8.01
CA CYS A 74 10.88 0.88 -8.42
C CYS A 74 11.68 1.44 -7.24
N ALA A 75 11.03 1.62 -6.08
CA ALA A 75 11.69 2.15 -4.90
C ALA A 75 12.87 1.28 -4.46
N HIS A 76 12.71 -0.04 -4.44
CA HIS A 76 13.79 -0.96 -4.10
C HIS A 76 14.89 -1.04 -5.16
N THR A 77 14.56 -0.91 -6.43
CA THR A 77 15.52 -0.94 -7.54
C THR A 77 16.38 0.32 -7.56
N PHE A 78 15.74 1.49 -7.49
CA PHE A 78 16.43 2.77 -7.68
C PHE A 78 16.97 3.39 -6.37
N SER A 79 16.65 2.83 -5.22
CA SER A 79 17.12 3.33 -3.92
C SER A 79 18.65 3.21 -3.72
N THR A 80 19.36 2.50 -4.60
CA THR A 80 20.83 2.37 -4.61
C THR A 80 21.55 3.51 -5.33
N MET A 81 20.85 4.31 -6.15
CA MET A 81 21.47 5.34 -7.00
C MET A 81 22.10 6.48 -6.18
N SER A 82 21.35 7.04 -5.25
CA SER A 82 21.83 8.08 -4.34
C SER A 82 20.95 8.14 -3.08
N THR A 83 21.44 8.83 -2.04
CA THR A 83 20.64 9.02 -0.81
C THR A 83 19.35 9.80 -1.10
N GLN A 84 19.42 10.84 -1.91
CA GLN A 84 18.25 11.65 -2.30
C GLN A 84 17.27 10.84 -3.13
N ALA A 85 17.74 10.14 -4.18
CA ALA A 85 16.91 9.27 -5.00
C ALA A 85 16.18 8.21 -4.15
N ARG A 86 16.87 7.63 -3.17
CA ARG A 86 16.30 6.68 -2.22
C ARG A 86 15.10 7.26 -1.47
N HIS A 87 15.21 8.47 -0.93
CA HIS A 87 14.12 9.11 -0.20
C HIS A 87 12.94 9.42 -1.10
N ILE A 88 13.18 9.95 -2.30
CA ILE A 88 12.14 10.25 -3.28
C ILE A 88 11.41 8.98 -3.72
N CYS A 89 12.14 7.91 -4.05
CA CYS A 89 11.53 6.63 -4.43
C CYS A 89 10.63 6.06 -3.33
N TYR A 90 11.03 6.18 -2.07
CA TYR A 90 10.19 5.76 -0.96
C TYR A 90 8.99 6.68 -0.73
N PHE A 91 9.05 7.97 -1.05
CA PHE A 91 7.86 8.82 -1.01
C PHE A 91 6.81 8.36 -2.02
N PHE A 92 7.23 7.99 -3.22
CA PHE A 92 6.33 7.39 -4.20
C PHE A 92 5.76 6.04 -3.76
N ASP A 93 6.58 5.19 -3.14
CA ASP A 93 6.14 3.91 -2.57
C ASP A 93 5.04 4.12 -1.52
N TYR A 94 5.24 5.05 -0.58
CA TYR A 94 4.24 5.38 0.44
C TYR A 94 2.96 5.99 -0.14
N GLY A 95 3.10 6.92 -1.09
CA GLY A 95 1.95 7.50 -1.79
C GLY A 95 1.12 6.45 -2.53
N SER A 96 1.77 5.46 -3.15
CA SER A 96 1.08 4.38 -3.84
C SER A 96 0.30 3.45 -2.90
N LEU A 97 0.82 3.18 -1.70
CA LEU A 97 0.10 2.45 -0.64
C LEU A 97 -1.13 3.23 -0.14
N SER A 98 -1.02 4.54 -0.01
CA SER A 98 -2.15 5.40 0.38
C SER A 98 -3.26 5.40 -0.68
N ILE A 99 -2.89 5.41 -1.97
CA ILE A 99 -3.85 5.28 -3.08
C ILE A 99 -4.47 3.88 -3.12
N TYR A 100 -3.71 2.83 -2.82
CA TYR A 100 -4.24 1.47 -2.70
C TYR A 100 -5.29 1.36 -1.58
N SER A 101 -5.04 1.96 -0.40
CA SER A 101 -6.01 2.04 0.70
C SER A 101 -7.31 2.72 0.23
N LEU A 102 -7.21 3.88 -0.45
CA LEU A 102 -8.39 4.54 -1.01
C LEU A 102 -9.13 3.68 -2.04
N GLY A 103 -8.41 2.98 -2.92
CA GLY A 103 -9.01 2.03 -3.88
C GLY A 103 -9.79 0.92 -3.17
N SER A 104 -9.24 0.39 -2.08
CA SER A 104 -9.92 -0.60 -1.21
C SER A 104 -11.19 -0.03 -0.60
N ALA A 105 -11.14 1.20 -0.07
CA ALA A 105 -12.30 1.87 0.51
C ALA A 105 -13.42 2.10 -0.53
N VAL A 106 -13.07 2.51 -1.74
CA VAL A 106 -14.02 2.67 -2.85
C VAL A 106 -14.71 1.34 -3.18
N ALA A 107 -13.94 0.25 -3.30
CA ALA A 107 -14.51 -1.06 -3.57
C ALA A 107 -15.34 -1.60 -2.39
N TYR A 108 -14.92 -1.37 -1.16
CA TYR A 108 -15.67 -1.78 0.03
C TYR A 108 -16.99 -1.01 0.15
N SER A 109 -16.98 0.30 -0.12
CA SER A 109 -18.21 1.11 -0.17
C SER A 109 -19.23 0.56 -1.17
N ALA A 110 -18.77 0.06 -2.32
CA ALA A 110 -19.64 -0.41 -3.39
C ALA A 110 -20.14 -1.86 -3.20
N TYR A 111 -19.31 -2.75 -2.62
CA TYR A 111 -19.60 -4.19 -2.66
C TYR A 111 -19.62 -4.89 -1.30
N VAL A 112 -18.89 -4.38 -0.30
CA VAL A 112 -18.64 -5.08 0.97
C VAL A 112 -19.50 -4.54 2.10
N PHE A 113 -20.01 -3.31 2.01
CA PHE A 113 -20.82 -2.70 3.06
C PHE A 113 -21.97 -3.60 3.51
N PRO A 114 -22.25 -3.69 4.82
CA PRO A 114 -23.45 -4.35 5.33
C PRO A 114 -24.71 -3.68 4.77
N GLU A 115 -25.73 -4.48 4.42
CA GLU A 115 -26.96 -3.95 3.80
C GLU A 115 -27.66 -2.91 4.68
N GLU A 116 -27.62 -3.10 5.98
CA GLU A 116 -28.20 -2.19 6.98
C GLU A 116 -27.57 -0.80 7.02
N TRP A 117 -26.31 -0.69 6.60
CA TRP A 117 -25.53 0.55 6.62
C TRP A 117 -25.55 1.30 5.28
N VAL A 118 -26.03 0.64 4.22
CA VAL A 118 -26.11 1.23 2.88
C VAL A 118 -27.00 2.47 2.91
N ASP A 119 -26.55 3.54 2.26
CA ASP A 119 -27.20 4.86 2.22
C ASP A 119 -27.34 5.58 3.58
N GLY A 120 -26.80 5.00 4.66
CA GLY A 120 -26.69 5.63 5.96
C GLY A 120 -25.67 6.77 5.99
N THR A 121 -25.66 7.55 7.08
CA THR A 121 -24.72 8.66 7.27
C THR A 121 -23.27 8.19 7.20
N PHE A 122 -22.97 7.05 7.82
CA PHE A 122 -21.60 6.49 7.78
C PHE A 122 -21.17 6.14 6.35
N HIS A 123 -22.04 5.48 5.57
CA HIS A 123 -21.74 5.12 4.19
C HIS A 123 -21.47 6.36 3.31
N ARG A 124 -22.25 7.44 3.49
CA ARG A 124 -22.07 8.69 2.72
C ARG A 124 -20.77 9.41 3.08
N CYS A 125 -20.34 9.36 4.35
CA CYS A 125 -19.11 9.99 4.82
C CYS A 125 -17.86 9.09 4.65
N TYR A 126 -18.03 7.79 4.38
CA TYR A 126 -16.97 6.81 4.42
C TYR A 126 -15.88 7.08 3.37
N VAL A 127 -16.23 7.20 2.10
CA VAL A 127 -15.25 7.47 1.02
C VAL A 127 -14.60 8.85 1.16
N PRO A 128 -15.32 9.96 1.45
CA PRO A 128 -14.70 11.24 1.77
C PRO A 128 -13.68 11.17 2.90
N THR A 129 -13.99 10.44 3.97
CA THR A 129 -13.05 10.23 5.09
C THR A 129 -11.84 9.39 4.65
N ALA A 130 -12.04 8.36 3.82
CA ALA A 130 -10.94 7.57 3.26
C ALA A 130 -9.99 8.42 2.39
N VAL A 131 -10.50 9.37 1.62
CA VAL A 131 -9.67 10.36 0.87
C VAL A 131 -8.81 11.18 1.83
N PHE A 132 -9.42 11.73 2.88
CA PHE A 132 -8.70 12.48 3.90
C PHE A 132 -7.61 11.62 4.56
N ASN A 133 -7.93 10.39 4.92
CA ASN A 133 -6.97 9.44 5.50
C ASN A 133 -5.82 9.12 4.55
N ALA A 134 -6.08 8.93 3.25
CA ALA A 134 -5.04 8.66 2.24
C ALA A 134 -4.08 9.84 2.08
N VAL A 135 -4.59 11.07 2.04
CA VAL A 135 -3.79 12.30 1.98
C VAL A 135 -2.94 12.46 3.25
N LEU A 136 -3.56 12.28 4.42
CA LEU A 136 -2.87 12.35 5.71
C LEU A 136 -1.78 11.27 5.84
N SER A 137 -2.07 10.04 5.42
CA SER A 137 -1.13 8.91 5.42
C SER A 137 0.10 9.23 4.58
N THR A 138 -0.06 9.76 3.37
CA THR A 138 1.06 10.18 2.51
C THR A 138 1.89 11.27 3.18
N GLY A 139 1.25 12.29 3.74
CA GLY A 139 1.93 13.38 4.45
C GLY A 139 2.73 12.89 5.65
N LEU A 140 2.13 12.09 6.54
CA LEU A 140 2.77 11.55 7.74
C LEU A 140 3.92 10.59 7.41
N SER A 141 3.75 9.73 6.40
CA SER A 141 4.80 8.78 6.01
C SER A 141 5.99 9.48 5.36
N CYS A 142 5.77 10.49 4.50
CA CYS A 142 6.83 11.32 3.95
C CYS A 142 7.55 12.12 5.06
N TYR A 143 6.78 12.75 5.96
CA TYR A 143 7.32 13.47 7.12
C TYR A 143 8.18 12.57 8.01
N SER A 144 7.69 11.36 8.33
CA SER A 144 8.42 10.40 9.16
C SER A 144 9.78 10.02 8.58
N ARG A 145 9.98 10.19 7.27
CA ARG A 145 11.22 9.83 6.59
C ARG A 145 12.14 11.02 6.38
N LEU A 146 11.63 12.24 6.48
CA LEU A 146 12.43 13.45 6.27
C LEU A 146 13.54 13.60 7.32
N GLY A 147 13.30 13.19 8.57
CA GLY A 147 14.30 13.25 9.64
C GLY A 147 15.53 12.37 9.43
N ALA A 148 15.42 11.27 8.66
CA ALA A 148 16.54 10.35 8.46
C ALA A 148 17.75 10.95 7.70
N PRO A 149 17.60 11.78 6.66
CA PRO A 149 18.74 12.45 6.00
C PRO A 149 19.32 13.62 6.79
N TYR A 150 18.53 14.27 7.66
CA TYR A 150 18.94 15.47 8.37
C TYR A 150 19.83 15.20 9.58
N HIS A 151 19.85 13.98 10.13
CA HIS A 151 20.81 13.58 11.15
C HIS A 151 22.29 13.81 10.76
N HIS A 152 22.56 13.97 9.48
CA HIS A 152 23.94 14.11 9.00
C HIS A 152 24.28 15.53 8.49
N TYR A 153 23.28 16.40 8.26
CA TYR A 153 23.50 17.60 7.44
C TYR A 153 22.92 18.92 7.93
N ASN A 154 21.98 18.99 8.88
CA ASN A 154 21.38 20.27 9.25
C ASN A 154 20.83 20.30 10.68
N SER A 155 21.46 21.10 11.53
CA SER A 155 20.97 21.47 12.86
C SER A 155 19.62 22.20 12.82
N ASP A 156 19.37 23.05 11.81
CA ASP A 156 18.23 23.96 11.77
C ASP A 156 16.87 23.28 11.64
N ILE A 157 16.79 22.18 10.89
CA ILE A 157 15.52 21.40 10.77
C ILE A 157 15.33 20.48 11.98
N LEU A 158 16.40 19.92 12.51
CA LEU A 158 16.39 19.14 13.73
C LEU A 158 15.98 20.01 14.93
N GLU A 159 16.47 21.25 15.00
CA GLU A 159 16.09 22.23 16.02
C GLU A 159 14.59 22.59 15.91
N ARG A 160 14.03 22.61 14.70
CA ARG A 160 12.61 22.88 14.45
C ARG A 160 11.69 21.68 14.71
N PHE A 161 12.20 20.46 14.60
CA PHE A 161 11.44 19.21 14.75
C PHE A 161 12.25 18.15 15.52
N PRO A 162 12.50 18.35 16.83
CA PRO A 162 13.35 17.46 17.63
C PRO A 162 12.80 16.03 17.75
N GLU A 163 11.50 15.82 17.56
CA GLU A 163 10.88 14.50 17.55
C GLU A 163 11.38 13.58 16.42
N LEU A 164 11.91 14.15 15.32
CA LEU A 164 12.46 13.37 14.20
C LEU A 164 13.84 12.77 14.51
N GLU A 165 14.52 13.22 15.55
CA GLU A 165 15.76 12.61 16.03
C GLU A 165 15.57 11.18 16.55
N GLN A 166 14.37 10.84 16.96
CA GLN A 166 14.08 9.53 17.53
C GLN A 166 13.70 8.52 16.44
N PRO A 167 14.58 7.56 16.08
CA PRO A 167 14.27 6.57 15.04
C PRO A 167 13.06 5.68 15.41
N ARG A 168 12.78 5.51 16.71
CA ARG A 168 11.60 4.81 17.21
C ARG A 168 10.32 5.57 16.90
N PHE A 169 10.30 6.89 17.16
CA PHE A 169 9.14 7.74 16.86
C PHE A 169 8.82 7.76 15.37
N SER A 170 9.83 7.97 14.52
CA SER A 170 9.69 7.92 13.07
C SER A 170 9.10 6.60 12.56
N LYS A 171 9.54 5.47 13.15
CA LYS A 171 9.00 4.14 12.81
C LYS A 171 7.53 3.99 13.26
N VAL A 172 7.21 4.39 14.49
CA VAL A 172 5.84 4.33 15.04
C VAL A 172 4.91 5.19 14.19
N LEU A 173 5.30 6.43 13.88
CA LEU A 173 4.50 7.34 13.05
C LEU A 173 4.20 6.74 11.67
N ARG A 174 5.19 6.12 11.03
CA ARG A 174 5.02 5.44 9.74
C ARG A 174 4.10 4.24 9.84
N THR A 175 4.23 3.44 10.90
CA THR A 175 3.33 2.31 11.14
C THR A 175 1.90 2.79 11.30
N LEU A 176 1.67 3.81 12.13
CA LEU A 176 0.35 4.39 12.36
C LEU A 176 -0.24 5.00 11.08
N ALA A 177 0.59 5.65 10.25
CA ALA A 177 0.16 6.23 8.98
C ALA A 177 -0.52 5.21 8.04
N PHE A 178 -0.17 3.93 8.13
CA PHE A 178 -0.78 2.86 7.32
C PHE A 178 -1.79 2.00 8.08
N VAL A 179 -1.56 1.75 9.36
CA VAL A 179 -2.47 0.92 10.18
C VAL A 179 -3.81 1.62 10.41
N TYR A 180 -3.80 2.94 10.70
CA TYR A 180 -5.03 3.68 10.95
C TYR A 180 -5.97 3.70 9.73
N PRO A 181 -5.54 4.06 8.49
CA PRO A 181 -6.41 3.97 7.32
C PRO A 181 -6.92 2.55 7.08
N TYR A 182 -6.06 1.53 7.19
CA TYR A 182 -6.47 0.13 7.03
C TYR A 182 -7.58 -0.27 8.00
N LEU A 183 -7.47 0.09 9.28
CA LEU A 183 -8.49 -0.21 10.28
C LEU A 183 -9.79 0.51 9.98
N PHE A 184 -9.73 1.79 9.61
CA PHE A 184 -10.91 2.57 9.22
C PHE A 184 -11.58 1.97 7.97
N ASP A 185 -10.80 1.71 6.92
CA ASP A 185 -11.30 1.16 5.65
C ASP A 185 -11.91 -0.25 5.84
N SER A 186 -11.45 -1.00 6.84
CA SER A 186 -11.92 -2.35 7.13
C SER A 186 -13.12 -2.41 8.09
N ILE A 187 -13.62 -1.28 8.62
CA ILE A 187 -14.76 -1.27 9.55
C ILE A 187 -15.99 -2.00 8.97
N PRO A 188 -16.43 -1.75 7.73
CA PRO A 188 -17.58 -2.45 7.17
C PRO A 188 -17.37 -3.96 7.07
N LEU A 189 -16.15 -4.38 6.72
CA LEU A 189 -15.77 -5.77 6.65
C LEU A 189 -15.78 -6.44 8.03
N PHE A 190 -15.17 -5.81 9.04
CA PHE A 190 -15.12 -6.35 10.40
C PHE A 190 -16.53 -6.52 10.99
N TYR A 191 -17.40 -5.56 10.77
CA TYR A 191 -18.78 -5.67 11.21
C TYR A 191 -19.52 -6.82 10.52
N ARG A 192 -19.33 -6.99 9.20
CA ARG A 192 -19.89 -8.11 8.46
C ARG A 192 -19.34 -9.46 8.93
N LEU A 193 -18.05 -9.56 9.23
CA LEU A 193 -17.46 -10.77 9.82
C LEU A 193 -18.03 -11.07 11.21
N TYR A 194 -18.28 -10.05 12.02
CA TYR A 194 -18.91 -10.19 13.33
C TYR A 194 -20.34 -10.74 13.22
N LEU A 195 -21.17 -10.17 12.35
CA LEU A 195 -22.54 -10.67 12.12
C LEU A 195 -22.54 -12.12 11.63
N CYS A 196 -21.63 -12.48 10.73
CA CYS A 196 -21.50 -13.85 10.26
C CYS A 196 -21.07 -14.84 11.34
N ALA A 197 -20.27 -14.42 12.30
CA ALA A 197 -19.89 -15.28 13.42
C ALA A 197 -21.06 -15.56 14.38
N GLU A 198 -22.01 -14.61 14.49
CA GLU A 198 -23.18 -14.71 15.34
C GLU A 198 -24.29 -15.58 14.70
N ASP A 199 -24.55 -15.38 13.41
CA ASP A 199 -25.70 -16.01 12.70
C ASP A 199 -25.32 -17.23 11.83
N SER A 200 -24.10 -17.74 11.90
CA SER A 200 -23.64 -18.89 11.10
C SER A 200 -23.91 -18.73 9.60
N CYS A 201 -23.64 -17.57 9.03
CA CYS A 201 -23.96 -17.31 7.63
C CYS A 201 -23.14 -18.20 6.67
N ALA A 202 -23.83 -18.80 5.72
CA ALA A 202 -23.25 -19.71 4.72
C ALA A 202 -22.63 -18.97 3.51
N GLU A 203 -22.18 -17.72 3.69
CA GLU A 203 -21.57 -16.96 2.59
C GLU A 203 -20.18 -17.50 2.27
N GLY A 204 -20.01 -18.12 1.11
CA GLY A 204 -18.72 -18.70 0.65
C GLY A 204 -17.57 -17.71 0.52
N VAL A 205 -17.87 -16.40 0.55
CA VAL A 205 -16.86 -15.33 0.47
C VAL A 205 -16.18 -15.05 1.82
N ILE A 206 -16.83 -15.34 2.95
CA ILE A 206 -16.35 -15.03 4.30
C ILE A 206 -14.97 -15.64 4.59
N PRO A 207 -14.68 -16.92 4.29
CA PRO A 207 -13.37 -17.50 4.51
C PRO A 207 -12.25 -16.76 3.76
N ILE A 208 -12.53 -16.21 2.58
CA ILE A 208 -11.54 -15.48 1.78
C ILE A 208 -11.26 -14.10 2.39
N HIS A 209 -12.29 -13.42 2.89
CA HIS A 209 -12.11 -12.20 3.67
C HIS A 209 -11.29 -12.44 4.95
N ILE A 210 -11.52 -13.55 5.66
CA ILE A 210 -10.72 -13.92 6.84
C ILE A 210 -9.26 -14.11 6.44
N GLN A 211 -8.96 -14.78 5.33
CA GLN A 211 -7.59 -14.95 4.82
C GLN A 211 -6.94 -13.60 4.53
N HIS A 212 -7.65 -12.67 3.86
CA HIS A 212 -7.16 -11.30 3.67
C HIS A 212 -6.79 -10.64 5.00
N VAL A 213 -7.70 -10.64 5.97
CA VAL A 213 -7.50 -10.02 7.29
C VAL A 213 -6.31 -10.63 8.01
N VAL A 214 -6.18 -11.96 8.03
CA VAL A 214 -5.05 -12.68 8.64
C VAL A 214 -3.73 -12.23 8.02
N PHE A 215 -3.63 -12.18 6.69
CA PHE A 215 -2.40 -11.73 6.00
C PHE A 215 -2.11 -10.26 6.25
N ALA A 216 -3.11 -9.40 6.35
CA ALA A 216 -2.92 -7.98 6.66
C ALA A 216 -2.36 -7.78 8.09
N PHE A 217 -2.92 -8.49 9.09
CA PHE A 217 -2.37 -8.46 10.45
C PHE A 217 -0.96 -9.06 10.52
N LEU A 218 -0.71 -10.17 9.82
CA LEU A 218 0.62 -10.76 9.74
C LEU A 218 1.63 -9.80 9.11
N THR A 219 1.25 -9.08 8.06
CA THR A 219 2.06 -8.05 7.43
C THR A 219 2.45 -6.95 8.43
N CYS A 220 1.48 -6.43 9.19
CA CYS A 220 1.73 -5.43 10.23
C CYS A 220 2.61 -5.98 11.36
N PHE A 221 2.34 -7.20 11.80
CA PHE A 221 3.12 -7.88 12.86
C PHE A 221 4.58 -8.05 12.46
N ILE A 222 4.85 -8.57 11.27
CA ILE A 222 6.22 -8.76 10.75
C ILE A 222 6.95 -7.42 10.61
N PHE A 223 6.27 -6.39 10.09
CA PHE A 223 6.85 -5.05 9.95
C PHE A 223 7.26 -4.43 11.30
N THR A 224 6.44 -4.64 12.33
CA THR A 224 6.68 -4.04 13.65
C THR A 224 7.71 -4.80 14.46
N THR A 225 7.69 -6.13 14.41
CA THR A 225 8.52 -7.02 15.25
C THR A 225 9.91 -7.28 14.67
N HIS A 226 10.11 -7.17 13.35
CA HIS A 226 11.32 -7.61 12.65
C HIS A 226 11.66 -9.08 12.91
N LEU A 227 10.66 -9.93 12.95
CA LEU A 227 10.85 -11.37 12.91
C LEU A 227 11.04 -11.85 11.46
N PRO A 228 11.95 -12.79 11.17
CA PRO A 228 12.70 -13.68 12.08
C PRO A 228 14.09 -13.19 12.50
N GLU A 229 14.65 -12.09 11.92
CA GLU A 229 16.04 -11.67 12.19
C GLU A 229 16.30 -11.45 13.69
N ARG A 230 15.29 -11.00 14.41
CA ARG A 230 15.38 -10.73 15.85
C ARG A 230 15.53 -12.00 16.68
N LEU A 231 15.01 -13.15 16.17
CA LEU A 231 15.11 -14.44 16.86
C LEU A 231 16.40 -15.18 16.54
N ALA A 232 16.93 -15.01 15.32
CA ALA A 232 18.13 -15.70 14.86
C ALA A 232 19.03 -14.73 14.07
N PRO A 233 19.77 -13.84 14.76
CA PRO A 233 20.69 -12.89 14.12
C PRO A 233 21.73 -13.63 13.28
N GLY A 234 21.99 -13.11 12.07
CA GLY A 234 22.96 -13.69 11.14
C GLY A 234 22.42 -14.78 10.20
N HIS A 235 21.29 -15.42 10.52
CA HIS A 235 20.70 -16.49 9.68
C HIS A 235 19.78 -15.93 8.58
N PHE A 236 19.07 -14.85 8.86
CA PHE A 236 18.07 -14.25 7.98
C PHE A 236 18.50 -12.91 7.38
N ASP A 237 19.78 -12.56 7.42
CA ASP A 237 20.28 -11.26 6.97
C ASP A 237 20.14 -11.05 5.45
N TYR A 238 20.13 -12.16 4.68
CA TYR A 238 20.07 -12.13 3.21
C TYR A 238 18.80 -12.72 2.62
N ILE A 239 18.29 -13.81 3.18
CA ILE A 239 17.12 -14.55 2.66
C ILE A 239 16.15 -14.80 3.80
N GLY A 240 14.88 -14.48 3.59
CA GLY A 240 13.82 -14.72 4.56
C GLY A 240 13.75 -13.66 5.67
N HIS A 241 14.44 -12.50 5.52
CA HIS A 241 14.32 -11.42 6.50
C HIS A 241 12.92 -10.80 6.51
N SER A 242 12.57 -10.13 7.61
CA SER A 242 11.21 -9.61 7.88
C SER A 242 10.65 -8.78 6.73
N HIS A 243 11.45 -7.94 6.09
CA HIS A 243 10.99 -7.10 5.00
C HIS A 243 10.57 -7.90 3.75
N GLN A 244 11.24 -9.03 3.45
CA GLN A 244 10.81 -9.94 2.39
C GLN A 244 9.49 -10.63 2.74
N VAL A 245 9.38 -11.13 3.98
CA VAL A 245 8.15 -11.79 4.47
C VAL A 245 6.99 -10.79 4.49
N PHE A 246 7.25 -9.54 4.92
CA PHE A 246 6.29 -8.43 4.87
C PHE A 246 5.68 -8.26 3.47
N HIS A 247 6.50 -8.18 2.42
CA HIS A 247 6.00 -8.03 1.05
C HIS A 247 5.26 -9.27 0.55
N VAL A 248 5.72 -10.47 0.88
CA VAL A 248 5.02 -11.71 0.52
C VAL A 248 3.63 -11.76 1.17
N CYS A 249 3.54 -11.44 2.46
CA CYS A 249 2.26 -11.40 3.18
C CYS A 249 1.35 -10.30 2.62
N GLY A 250 1.89 -9.11 2.32
CA GLY A 250 1.12 -8.01 1.73
C GLY A 250 0.53 -8.37 0.37
N ILE A 251 1.31 -9.00 -0.51
CA ILE A 251 0.84 -9.48 -1.83
C ILE A 251 -0.23 -10.57 -1.67
N ALA A 252 -0.02 -11.53 -0.76
CA ALA A 252 -1.01 -12.58 -0.48
C ALA A 252 -2.31 -11.97 0.07
N GLY A 253 -2.20 -10.99 0.98
CA GLY A 253 -3.35 -10.24 1.51
C GLY A 253 -4.13 -9.52 0.41
N THR A 254 -3.43 -8.83 -0.51
CA THR A 254 -4.06 -8.16 -1.65
C THR A 254 -4.73 -9.15 -2.61
N TYR A 255 -4.11 -10.31 -2.84
CA TYR A 255 -4.70 -11.38 -3.66
C TYR A 255 -6.05 -11.84 -3.08
N PHE A 256 -6.09 -12.18 -1.80
CA PHE A 256 -7.34 -12.62 -1.15
C PHE A 256 -8.37 -11.50 -1.08
N GLN A 257 -7.94 -10.25 -0.84
CA GLN A 257 -8.84 -9.10 -0.87
C GLN A 257 -9.50 -8.93 -2.24
N MET A 258 -8.73 -9.01 -3.31
CA MET A 258 -9.23 -8.88 -4.68
C MET A 258 -10.21 -10.00 -5.02
N GLU A 259 -9.89 -11.25 -4.72
CA GLU A 259 -10.80 -12.39 -4.98
C GLU A 259 -12.10 -12.25 -4.17
N ALA A 260 -12.03 -11.84 -2.89
CA ALA A 260 -13.19 -11.61 -2.05
C ALA A 260 -14.10 -10.50 -2.59
N ILE A 261 -13.52 -9.36 -3.01
CA ILE A 261 -14.26 -8.23 -3.57
C ILE A 261 -14.94 -8.65 -4.90
N MET A 262 -14.26 -9.41 -5.76
CA MET A 262 -14.85 -9.92 -7.01
C MET A 262 -16.02 -10.88 -6.74
N MET A 263 -15.90 -11.74 -5.73
CA MET A 263 -17.00 -12.63 -5.33
C MET A 263 -18.17 -11.85 -4.73
N ASP A 264 -17.92 -10.85 -3.88
CA ASP A 264 -18.99 -9.97 -3.36
C ASP A 264 -19.68 -9.21 -4.48
N MET A 265 -18.93 -8.64 -5.41
CA MET A 265 -19.47 -7.97 -6.58
C MET A 265 -20.41 -8.91 -7.36
N ALA A 266 -20.01 -10.16 -7.60
CA ALA A 266 -20.81 -11.12 -8.36
C ALA A 266 -22.03 -11.62 -7.57
N SER A 267 -21.87 -12.00 -6.30
CA SER A 267 -22.93 -12.61 -5.49
C SER A 267 -24.00 -11.61 -5.03
N ARG A 268 -23.63 -10.34 -4.85
CA ARG A 268 -24.52 -9.29 -4.34
C ARG A 268 -25.03 -8.33 -5.42
N HIS A 269 -24.71 -8.58 -6.69
CA HIS A 269 -25.04 -7.72 -7.82
C HIS A 269 -26.53 -7.33 -7.88
N GLU A 270 -27.42 -8.30 -7.84
CA GLU A 270 -28.87 -8.09 -7.92
C GLU A 270 -29.41 -7.23 -6.76
N ARG A 271 -28.97 -7.55 -5.53
CA ARG A 271 -29.40 -6.87 -4.30
C ARG A 271 -28.89 -5.42 -4.23
N LEU A 272 -27.60 -5.23 -4.48
CA LEU A 272 -26.98 -3.90 -4.41
C LEU A 272 -27.49 -2.96 -5.50
N ARG A 273 -27.73 -3.48 -6.71
CA ARG A 273 -28.26 -2.71 -7.83
C ARG A 273 -29.70 -2.22 -7.59
N ALA A 274 -30.48 -2.99 -6.85
CA ALA A 274 -31.85 -2.62 -6.49
C ALA A 274 -31.93 -1.60 -5.34
N SER A 275 -30.94 -1.62 -4.44
CA SER A 275 -30.99 -0.87 -3.18
C SER A 275 -30.17 0.43 -3.19
N PHE A 276 -29.30 0.67 -4.21
CA PHE A 276 -28.31 1.72 -4.14
C PHE A 276 -28.11 2.47 -5.47
N PRO A 277 -28.07 3.81 -5.45
CA PRO A 277 -27.63 4.58 -6.61
C PRO A 277 -26.16 4.26 -6.89
N LEU A 278 -25.89 3.68 -8.05
CA LEU A 278 -24.54 3.27 -8.46
C LEU A 278 -23.58 4.45 -8.44
N PRO A 279 -22.36 4.29 -7.87
CA PRO A 279 -21.39 5.35 -7.84
C PRO A 279 -20.97 5.73 -9.27
N THR A 280 -20.95 7.04 -9.53
CA THR A 280 -20.57 7.58 -10.84
C THR A 280 -19.07 7.44 -11.09
N LEU A 281 -18.63 7.54 -12.35
CA LEU A 281 -17.22 7.57 -12.72
C LEU A 281 -16.44 8.65 -11.93
N SER A 282 -17.04 9.81 -11.69
CA SER A 282 -16.42 10.89 -10.92
C SER A 282 -16.25 10.54 -9.44
N GLN A 283 -17.18 9.79 -8.87
CA GLN A 283 -17.13 9.36 -7.46
C GLN A 283 -16.17 8.18 -7.21
N THR A 284 -15.69 7.54 -8.26
CA THR A 284 -14.78 6.40 -8.21
C THR A 284 -13.42 6.76 -8.79
N VAL A 285 -13.24 6.61 -10.08
CA VAL A 285 -11.97 6.88 -10.78
C VAL A 285 -11.56 8.35 -10.68
N GLY A 286 -12.52 9.27 -10.80
CA GLY A 286 -12.27 10.72 -10.70
C GLY A 286 -11.72 11.09 -9.30
N LEU A 287 -12.31 10.52 -8.25
CA LEU A 287 -11.86 10.78 -6.87
C LEU A 287 -10.45 10.24 -6.61
N ILE A 288 -10.15 9.03 -7.10
CA ILE A 288 -8.78 8.47 -7.02
C ILE A 288 -7.81 9.35 -7.80
N GLY A 289 -8.20 9.84 -8.97
CA GLY A 289 -7.38 10.75 -9.77
C GLY A 289 -7.06 12.07 -9.04
N VAL A 290 -8.05 12.69 -8.40
CA VAL A 290 -7.86 13.90 -7.57
C VAL A 290 -6.92 13.61 -6.39
N CYS A 291 -7.15 12.51 -5.66
CA CYS A 291 -6.29 12.12 -4.54
C CYS A 291 -4.85 11.84 -5.01
N LEU A 292 -4.66 11.21 -6.17
CA LEU A 292 -3.35 10.99 -6.79
C LEU A 292 -2.63 12.31 -7.04
N VAL A 293 -3.32 13.31 -7.61
CA VAL A 293 -2.73 14.64 -7.86
C VAL A 293 -2.30 15.30 -6.54
N ILE A 294 -3.14 15.25 -5.49
CA ILE A 294 -2.81 15.80 -4.17
C ILE A 294 -1.58 15.08 -3.59
N ASN A 295 -1.53 13.75 -3.67
CA ASN A 295 -0.38 12.97 -3.19
C ASN A 295 0.90 13.32 -3.96
N LEU A 296 0.83 13.52 -5.28
CA LEU A 296 1.98 13.96 -6.08
C LEU A 296 2.46 15.36 -5.69
N ILE A 297 1.56 16.27 -5.35
CA ILE A 297 1.91 17.61 -4.84
C ILE A 297 2.64 17.47 -3.49
N ILE A 298 2.14 16.64 -2.59
CA ILE A 298 2.78 16.37 -1.29
C ILE A 298 4.18 15.80 -1.50
N ILE A 299 4.32 14.75 -2.32
CA ILE A 299 5.60 14.13 -2.64
C ILE A 299 6.56 15.15 -3.25
N GLY A 300 6.08 16.00 -4.18
CA GLY A 300 6.86 17.07 -4.79
C GLY A 300 7.36 18.09 -3.75
N ALA A 301 6.52 18.50 -2.81
CA ALA A 301 6.88 19.42 -1.73
C ALA A 301 7.98 18.82 -0.83
N PHE A 302 7.82 17.57 -0.39
CA PHE A 302 8.85 16.88 0.41
C PHE A 302 10.14 16.62 -0.38
N SER A 303 10.04 16.29 -1.66
CA SER A 303 11.20 16.12 -2.54
C SER A 303 11.97 17.45 -2.72
N LYS A 304 11.25 18.56 -2.92
CA LYS A 304 11.86 19.90 -2.98
C LYS A 304 12.57 20.24 -1.66
N ALA A 305 11.97 19.95 -0.51
CA ALA A 305 12.59 20.15 0.78
C ALA A 305 13.93 19.41 0.92
N LEU A 306 14.04 18.16 0.39
CA LEU A 306 15.31 17.43 0.36
C LEU A 306 16.42 18.08 -0.48
N TYR A 307 16.07 18.80 -1.55
CA TYR A 307 17.03 19.48 -2.43
C TYR A 307 17.38 20.90 -1.97
N SER A 308 16.52 21.54 -1.19
CA SER A 308 16.71 22.94 -0.74
C SER A 308 17.75 23.07 0.38
N THR A 309 18.34 21.98 0.84
CA THR A 309 19.36 21.98 1.90
C THR A 309 20.73 22.30 1.29
N PRO A 310 21.42 23.39 1.69
CA PRO A 310 22.69 23.80 1.09
C PRO A 310 23.80 22.77 1.33
N GLU A 311 24.60 22.51 0.30
CA GLU A 311 25.82 21.68 0.34
C GLU A 311 27.01 22.31 1.12
N SER A 312 26.76 23.25 2.02
CA SER A 312 27.79 24.10 2.65
C SER A 312 28.78 23.36 3.56
N SER A 313 28.56 22.10 3.90
CA SER A 313 29.44 21.36 4.85
C SER A 313 30.52 20.50 4.20
N LYS A 314 30.64 20.43 2.86
CA LYS A 314 31.72 19.66 2.21
C LYS A 314 33.07 20.38 2.14
N ARG A 315 33.13 21.67 2.45
CA ARG A 315 34.33 22.50 2.20
C ARG A 315 35.27 22.66 3.41
N GLU A 316 34.87 22.19 4.59
CA GLU A 316 35.65 22.45 5.83
C GLU A 316 36.50 21.27 6.33
N LYS A 317 36.59 20.16 5.57
CA LYS A 317 37.41 18.99 5.93
C LYS A 317 38.59 18.73 5.01
N THR A 318 39.02 19.71 4.23
CA THR A 318 40.25 19.66 3.40
C THR A 318 41.20 20.84 3.69
N THR A 319 41.33 21.25 4.93
CA THR A 319 42.47 22.06 5.40
C THR A 319 43.06 21.41 6.65
#